data_65fc22a2fcf915501c2f570c0042180a
#
_entry.id   65fc22a2fcf915501c2f570c0042180a
#
_cell.length_a   1.000
_cell.length_b   1.000
_cell.length_c   1.000
_cell.angle_alpha   90.00
_cell.angle_beta   90.00
_cell.angle_gamma   90.00
#
_symmetry.space_group_name_H-M   'P 1'
#
loop_
_entity.id
_entity.type
_entity.pdbx_description
1 polymer ?
#
loop_
_entity_poly.entity_id
_entity_poly.type
_entity_poly.pdbx_seq_one_letter_code
_entity_poly.pdbx_strand_id
1 'polypeptide(L)'
;TPGETINASLKLLARNTSLISVKQIQIKGAKMLSSIVEKPLETNLSTAIQLSLKIQESTKFSNPYWLNESPSLGMYEVEDQRLIGLPESPPAVSAEVFLSIGDIQMSFDLPLVYRYAKPDKGELWERFKVVPPISVALSNDVVLFSDQSSKEVMVKVQSFAPNQKGEISLQLPKEWSVEPLTQSFNLSQEGKQVSFKFTVSPPERATE
;
A
#
# COMPACT_ATOMS: atom_id res chain seq x y z
N THR A 1 0.90 -6.45 -3.43
CA THR A 1 0.15 -5.86 -4.54
C THR A 1 -1.22 -6.55 -4.69
N PRO A 2 -2.23 -5.95 -5.37
CA PRO A 2 -3.48 -6.64 -5.70
C PRO A 2 -3.21 -7.95 -6.45
N GLY A 3 -4.03 -8.99 -6.21
CA GLY A 3 -3.87 -10.32 -6.79
C GLY A 3 -2.84 -11.22 -6.13
N GLU A 4 -1.97 -10.67 -5.31
CA GLU A 4 -0.91 -11.41 -4.61
C GLU A 4 -1.46 -12.28 -3.48
N THR A 5 -0.82 -13.43 -3.27
CA THR A 5 -1.12 -14.31 -2.13
C THR A 5 -0.07 -14.13 -1.05
N ILE A 6 -0.54 -13.88 0.17
CA ILE A 6 0.29 -13.67 1.36
C ILE A 6 -0.08 -14.66 2.46
N ASN A 7 0.87 -14.95 3.32
CA ASN A 7 0.65 -15.73 4.54
C ASN A 7 0.63 -14.81 5.75
N ALA A 8 -0.40 -14.94 6.57
CA ALA A 8 -0.57 -14.20 7.81
C ALA A 8 -0.79 -15.15 8.98
N SER A 9 -0.53 -14.69 10.19
CA SER A 9 -0.76 -15.45 11.41
C SER A 9 -1.56 -14.62 12.39
N LEU A 10 -2.74 -15.10 12.77
CA LEU A 10 -3.52 -14.55 13.88
C LEU A 10 -3.08 -15.26 15.17
N LYS A 11 -2.61 -14.49 16.14
CA LYS A 11 -2.24 -14.99 17.47
C LYS A 11 -3.27 -14.57 18.48
N LEU A 12 -3.78 -15.52 19.22
CA LEU A 12 -4.79 -15.34 20.28
C LEU A 12 -4.27 -15.90 21.60
N LEU A 13 -4.56 -15.21 22.67
CA LEU A 13 -4.18 -15.61 24.02
C LEU A 13 -5.35 -15.36 24.98
N ALA A 14 -5.94 -16.44 25.48
CA ALA A 14 -6.93 -16.37 26.54
C ALA A 14 -6.23 -16.34 27.91
N ARG A 15 -6.40 -15.26 28.69
CA ARG A 15 -5.80 -15.12 30.03
C ARG A 15 -6.78 -15.43 31.17
N ASN A 16 -7.99 -15.79 30.82
CA ASN A 16 -9.04 -16.13 31.78
C ASN A 16 -9.41 -17.61 31.64
N THR A 17 -9.93 -18.19 32.71
CA THR A 17 -10.44 -19.56 32.77
C THR A 17 -11.81 -19.74 32.09
N SER A 18 -12.44 -18.65 31.63
CA SER A 18 -13.69 -18.72 30.86
C SER A 18 -13.51 -19.52 29.59
N LEU A 19 -14.54 -20.27 29.20
CA LEU A 19 -14.56 -20.98 27.90
C LEU A 19 -14.61 -19.94 26.77
N ILE A 20 -13.48 -19.78 26.08
CA ILE A 20 -13.36 -18.88 24.94
C ILE A 20 -13.11 -19.74 23.69
N SER A 21 -13.88 -19.48 22.64
CA SER A 21 -13.62 -20.11 21.33
C SER A 21 -13.70 -19.11 20.18
N VAL A 22 -12.86 -19.33 19.18
CA VAL A 22 -12.96 -18.64 17.89
C VAL A 22 -14.09 -19.27 17.11
N LYS A 23 -15.09 -18.48 16.73
CA LYS A 23 -16.22 -18.96 15.94
C LYS A 23 -16.01 -18.75 14.46
N GLN A 24 -15.52 -17.59 14.08
CA GLN A 24 -15.36 -17.19 12.69
C GLN A 24 -14.26 -16.14 12.56
N ILE A 25 -13.62 -16.11 11.42
CA ILE A 25 -12.76 -15.01 10.98
C ILE A 25 -13.24 -14.57 9.61
N GLN A 26 -13.53 -13.28 9.46
CA GLN A 26 -13.85 -12.64 8.20
C GLN A 26 -12.71 -11.72 7.80
N ILE A 27 -12.33 -11.73 6.54
CA ILE A 27 -11.26 -10.88 6.03
C ILE A 27 -11.85 -9.82 5.10
N LYS A 28 -11.52 -8.54 5.38
CA LYS A 28 -11.83 -7.39 4.53
C LYS A 28 -10.59 -7.08 3.68
N GLY A 29 -10.76 -6.77 2.39
CA GLY A 29 -9.68 -6.43 1.46
C GLY A 29 -8.90 -7.62 0.89
N ALA A 30 -9.12 -8.83 1.38
CA ALA A 30 -8.52 -10.05 0.84
C ALA A 30 -9.53 -11.21 0.89
N LYS A 31 -9.28 -12.23 0.05
CA LYS A 31 -10.00 -13.49 0.10
C LYS A 31 -9.19 -14.50 0.90
N MET A 32 -9.80 -15.08 1.92
CA MET A 32 -9.21 -16.18 2.66
C MET A 32 -9.27 -17.46 1.84
N LEU A 33 -8.13 -18.12 1.66
CA LEU A 33 -8.00 -19.37 0.90
C LEU A 33 -8.09 -20.63 1.78
N SER A 34 -7.94 -20.46 3.11
CA SER A 34 -8.03 -21.53 4.09
C SER A 34 -9.37 -21.46 4.83
N SER A 35 -9.97 -22.61 5.12
CA SER A 35 -11.14 -22.70 6.01
C SER A 35 -10.69 -22.67 7.48
N ILE A 36 -11.48 -22.02 8.33
CA ILE A 36 -11.27 -22.00 9.77
C ILE A 36 -12.36 -22.86 10.40
N VAL A 37 -11.95 -23.83 11.18
CA VAL A 37 -12.82 -24.61 12.05
C VAL A 37 -12.90 -23.92 13.39
N GLU A 38 -14.06 -23.95 14.03
CA GLU A 38 -14.23 -23.48 15.39
C GLU A 38 -13.13 -24.06 16.30
N LYS A 39 -12.45 -23.15 17.04
CA LYS A 39 -11.30 -23.54 17.86
C LYS A 39 -11.42 -23.00 19.27
N PRO A 40 -11.49 -23.86 20.30
CA PRO A 40 -11.39 -23.43 21.68
C PRO A 40 -9.98 -22.89 21.98
N LEU A 41 -9.90 -21.91 22.85
CA LEU A 41 -8.65 -21.34 23.34
C LEU A 41 -8.34 -21.89 24.74
N GLU A 42 -7.14 -22.39 24.90
CA GLU A 42 -6.65 -22.84 26.20
C GLU A 42 -6.13 -21.66 27.02
N THR A 43 -6.41 -21.67 28.33
CA THR A 43 -5.98 -20.60 29.24
C THR A 43 -4.46 -20.49 29.29
N ASN A 44 -3.94 -19.28 29.11
CA ASN A 44 -2.50 -18.94 29.10
C ASN A 44 -1.66 -19.64 28.01
N LEU A 45 -2.30 -20.30 27.05
CA LEU A 45 -1.62 -20.87 25.90
C LEU A 45 -1.87 -20.02 24.64
N SER A 46 -0.78 -19.57 24.02
CA SER A 46 -0.88 -18.82 22.77
C SER A 46 -1.31 -19.74 21.61
N THR A 47 -2.45 -19.44 21.01
CA THR A 47 -2.96 -20.14 19.81
C THR A 47 -2.66 -19.32 18.58
N ALA A 48 -1.91 -19.91 17.62
CA ALA A 48 -1.65 -19.32 16.32
C ALA A 48 -2.53 -19.97 15.26
N ILE A 49 -3.24 -19.17 14.48
CA ILE A 49 -4.05 -19.59 13.33
C ILE A 49 -3.34 -19.04 12.08
N GLN A 50 -2.91 -19.96 11.20
CA GLN A 50 -2.28 -19.60 9.94
C GLN A 50 -3.34 -19.30 8.90
N LEU A 51 -3.18 -18.19 8.20
CA LEU A 51 -4.09 -17.68 7.20
C LEU A 51 -3.35 -17.54 5.86
N SER A 52 -3.91 -18.11 4.80
CA SER A 52 -3.47 -17.82 3.44
C SER A 52 -4.48 -16.89 2.80
N LEU A 53 -4.04 -15.68 2.42
CA LEU A 53 -4.88 -14.59 1.98
C LEU A 53 -4.49 -14.18 0.56
N LYS A 54 -5.46 -14.11 -0.34
CA LYS A 54 -5.28 -13.51 -1.67
C LYS A 54 -5.84 -12.10 -1.65
N ILE A 55 -4.98 -11.09 -1.84
CA ILE A 55 -5.41 -9.69 -1.95
C ILE A 55 -6.34 -9.56 -3.15
N GLN A 56 -7.51 -8.96 -2.95
CA GLN A 56 -8.48 -8.80 -4.04
C GLN A 56 -7.96 -7.79 -5.06
N GLU A 57 -8.23 -8.03 -6.34
CA GLU A 57 -7.88 -7.10 -7.43
C GLU A 57 -8.52 -5.71 -7.25
N SER A 58 -9.70 -5.67 -6.62
CA SER A 58 -10.45 -4.45 -6.32
C SER A 58 -9.99 -3.74 -5.06
N THR A 59 -9.03 -4.29 -4.31
CA THR A 59 -8.54 -3.65 -3.07
C THR A 59 -7.83 -2.35 -3.41
N LYS A 60 -8.29 -1.25 -2.81
CA LYS A 60 -7.70 0.07 -3.01
C LYS A 60 -6.26 0.10 -2.49
N PHE A 61 -5.42 0.88 -3.15
CA PHE A 61 -4.06 1.15 -2.66
C PHE A 61 -4.09 1.89 -1.33
N SER A 62 -3.09 1.62 -0.51
CA SER A 62 -2.92 2.27 0.79
C SER A 62 -2.36 3.67 0.61
N ASN A 63 -3.24 4.65 0.45
CA ASN A 63 -2.89 6.06 0.38
C ASN A 63 -3.36 6.78 1.65
N PRO A 64 -2.73 7.89 2.05
CA PRO A 64 -3.35 8.84 2.97
C PRO A 64 -4.71 9.29 2.42
N TYR A 65 -5.76 9.27 3.26
CA TYR A 65 -7.12 9.57 2.79
C TYR A 65 -7.26 10.98 2.19
N TRP A 66 -6.44 11.94 2.65
CA TRP A 66 -6.42 13.30 2.14
C TRP A 66 -5.70 13.47 0.80
N LEU A 67 -5.06 12.40 0.27
CA LEU A 67 -4.42 12.36 -1.04
C LEU A 67 -5.18 11.49 -2.05
N ASN A 68 -6.38 11.02 -1.72
CA ASN A 68 -7.19 10.24 -2.65
C ASN A 68 -7.79 11.10 -3.76
N GLU A 69 -8.11 12.35 -3.46
CA GLU A 69 -8.64 13.32 -4.40
C GLU A 69 -7.60 14.40 -4.71
N SER A 70 -7.73 15.00 -5.89
CA SER A 70 -6.86 16.12 -6.26
C SER A 70 -7.13 17.31 -5.36
N PRO A 71 -6.09 17.93 -4.75
CA PRO A 71 -6.30 19.08 -3.88
C PRO A 71 -6.80 20.27 -4.69
N SER A 72 -7.67 21.09 -4.10
CA SER A 72 -7.99 22.43 -4.57
C SER A 72 -6.93 23.42 -4.10
N LEU A 73 -7.06 24.69 -4.51
CA LEU A 73 -6.10 25.74 -4.11
C LEU A 73 -6.10 25.92 -2.58
N GLY A 74 -5.07 25.40 -1.92
CA GLY A 74 -4.85 25.54 -0.48
C GLY A 74 -5.62 24.57 0.42
N MET A 75 -6.38 23.61 -0.11
CA MET A 75 -7.13 22.65 0.70
C MET A 75 -7.11 21.24 0.09
N TYR A 76 -7.11 20.21 0.97
CA TYR A 76 -7.39 18.85 0.57
C TYR A 76 -8.89 18.61 0.49
N GLU A 77 -9.30 17.82 -0.48
CA GLU A 77 -10.68 17.35 -0.60
C GLU A 77 -10.81 15.95 -0.02
N VAL A 78 -11.75 15.78 0.91
CA VAL A 78 -12.00 14.49 1.57
C VAL A 78 -13.49 14.18 1.45
N GLU A 79 -13.82 13.17 0.65
CA GLU A 79 -15.21 12.77 0.40
C GLU A 79 -15.87 12.27 1.68
N ASP A 80 -15.25 11.38 2.43
CA ASP A 80 -15.77 10.87 3.70
C ASP A 80 -15.29 11.71 4.90
N GLN A 81 -16.14 12.61 5.34
CA GLN A 81 -15.90 13.52 6.47
C GLN A 81 -15.52 12.80 7.77
N ARG A 82 -15.88 11.53 7.95
CA ARG A 82 -15.55 10.74 9.15
C ARG A 82 -14.06 10.40 9.23
N LEU A 83 -13.34 10.50 8.13
CA LEU A 83 -11.90 10.27 8.07
C LEU A 83 -11.10 11.46 8.59
N ILE A 84 -11.69 12.67 8.55
CA ILE A 84 -10.99 13.90 8.95
C ILE A 84 -10.62 13.82 10.43
N GLY A 85 -9.34 14.02 10.71
CA GLY A 85 -8.77 13.92 12.06
C GLY A 85 -8.24 12.53 12.45
N LEU A 86 -8.44 11.51 11.62
CA LEU A 86 -7.77 10.24 11.82
C LEU A 86 -6.26 10.39 11.51
N PRO A 87 -5.37 9.77 12.32
CA PRO A 87 -3.93 9.84 12.11
C PRO A 87 -3.48 9.09 10.84
N GLU A 88 -4.27 8.10 10.41
CA GLU A 88 -4.00 7.25 9.25
C GLU A 88 -5.30 6.82 8.59
N SER A 89 -5.22 6.46 7.32
CA SER A 89 -6.34 5.84 6.60
C SER A 89 -6.75 4.51 7.24
N PRO A 90 -8.02 4.08 7.08
CA PRO A 90 -8.44 2.73 7.46
C PRO A 90 -7.53 1.67 6.80
N PRO A 91 -7.29 0.52 7.47
CA PRO A 91 -6.44 -0.53 6.94
C PRO A 91 -7.03 -1.10 5.64
N ALA A 92 -6.18 -1.29 4.62
CA ALA A 92 -6.61 -1.89 3.35
C ALA A 92 -7.01 -3.36 3.51
N VAL A 93 -6.41 -4.05 4.48
CA VAL A 93 -6.74 -5.43 4.86
C VAL A 93 -6.89 -5.52 6.37
N SER A 94 -8.02 -6.06 6.82
CA SER A 94 -8.27 -6.34 8.23
C SER A 94 -8.96 -7.69 8.43
N ALA A 95 -8.88 -8.22 9.65
CA ALA A 95 -9.55 -9.42 10.08
C ALA A 95 -10.58 -9.10 11.16
N GLU A 96 -11.84 -9.41 10.92
CA GLU A 96 -12.87 -9.41 11.95
C GLU A 96 -12.96 -10.80 12.57
N VAL A 97 -12.61 -10.89 13.85
CA VAL A 97 -12.53 -12.14 14.58
C VAL A 97 -13.72 -12.25 15.52
N PHE A 98 -14.56 -13.25 15.32
CA PHE A 98 -15.73 -13.53 16.12
C PHE A 98 -15.39 -14.56 17.19
N LEU A 99 -15.60 -14.19 18.44
CA LEU A 99 -15.34 -15.02 19.61
C LEU A 99 -16.64 -15.31 20.37
N SER A 100 -16.72 -16.47 21.02
CA SER A 100 -17.68 -16.71 22.09
C SER A 100 -16.94 -16.81 23.43
N ILE A 101 -17.51 -16.19 24.46
CA ILE A 101 -17.05 -16.26 25.85
C ILE A 101 -18.24 -16.73 26.68
N GLY A 102 -18.32 -18.04 26.94
CA GLY A 102 -19.56 -18.64 27.39
C GLY A 102 -20.69 -18.39 26.40
N ASP A 103 -21.79 -17.78 26.84
CA ASP A 103 -22.96 -17.45 26.01
C ASP A 103 -22.85 -16.09 25.29
N ILE A 104 -21.80 -15.31 25.57
CA ILE A 104 -21.61 -13.98 24.98
C ILE A 104 -20.83 -14.10 23.67
N GLN A 105 -21.34 -13.47 22.62
CA GLN A 105 -20.63 -13.33 21.35
C GLN A 105 -20.10 -11.90 21.21
N MET A 106 -18.88 -11.77 20.70
CA MET A 106 -18.25 -10.49 20.42
C MET A 106 -17.32 -10.59 19.21
N SER A 107 -17.07 -9.46 18.56
CA SER A 107 -16.12 -9.38 17.47
C SER A 107 -15.05 -8.31 17.71
N PHE A 108 -13.88 -8.53 17.13
CA PHE A 108 -12.75 -7.60 17.13
C PHE A 108 -12.30 -7.38 15.71
N ASP A 109 -12.18 -6.12 15.28
CA ASP A 109 -11.60 -5.76 13.98
C ASP A 109 -10.11 -5.46 14.18
N LEU A 110 -9.26 -6.27 13.57
CA LEU A 110 -7.81 -6.23 13.72
C LEU A 110 -7.16 -5.89 12.37
N PRO A 111 -6.37 -4.81 12.28
CA PRO A 111 -5.63 -4.52 11.06
C PRO A 111 -4.59 -5.60 10.81
N LEU A 112 -4.38 -5.95 9.53
CA LEU A 112 -3.22 -6.73 9.16
C LEU A 112 -1.96 -5.86 9.34
N VAL A 113 -0.96 -6.41 10.02
CA VAL A 113 0.30 -5.72 10.32
C VAL A 113 1.48 -6.50 9.77
N TYR A 114 2.51 -5.78 9.36
CA TYR A 114 3.80 -6.31 8.95
C TYR A 114 4.80 -6.11 10.08
N ARG A 115 5.51 -7.19 10.44
CA ARG A 115 6.51 -7.20 11.50
C ARG A 115 7.90 -7.35 10.88
N TYR A 116 8.81 -6.47 11.26
CA TYR A 116 10.21 -6.53 10.86
C TYR A 116 11.12 -6.04 12.00
N ALA A 117 12.41 -6.31 11.89
CA ALA A 117 13.39 -5.86 12.87
C ALA A 117 14.41 -4.94 12.24
N LYS A 118 14.75 -3.86 12.94
CA LYS A 118 15.91 -2.99 12.63
C LYS A 118 16.96 -3.11 13.72
N PRO A 119 18.27 -3.15 13.36
CA PRO A 119 19.34 -3.32 14.34
C PRO A 119 19.36 -2.26 15.44
N ASP A 120 18.99 -1.02 15.10
CA ASP A 120 18.97 0.15 15.97
C ASP A 120 17.67 0.37 16.76
N LYS A 121 16.56 -0.23 16.30
CA LYS A 121 15.22 0.00 16.85
C LYS A 121 14.53 -1.26 17.37
N GLY A 122 15.11 -2.42 17.14
CA GLY A 122 14.50 -3.69 17.50
C GLY A 122 13.30 -4.08 16.60
N GLU A 123 12.32 -4.76 17.17
CA GLU A 123 11.12 -5.21 16.48
C GLU A 123 10.14 -4.05 16.25
N LEU A 124 9.72 -3.87 15.01
CA LEU A 124 8.78 -2.85 14.57
C LEU A 124 7.56 -3.48 13.94
N TRP A 125 6.42 -2.82 14.10
CA TRP A 125 5.13 -3.22 13.57
C TRP A 125 4.56 -2.07 12.75
N GLU A 126 4.23 -2.34 11.51
CA GLU A 126 3.59 -1.37 10.62
C GLU A 126 2.31 -1.96 10.04
N ARG A 127 1.32 -1.12 9.74
CA ARG A 127 0.12 -1.57 9.02
C ARG A 127 0.51 -2.12 7.66
N PHE A 128 -0.09 -3.24 7.28
CA PHE A 128 0.08 -3.82 5.95
C PHE A 128 -0.44 -2.84 4.90
N LYS A 129 0.39 -2.56 3.90
CA LYS A 129 0.07 -1.63 2.80
C LYS A 129 -0.10 -2.40 1.51
N VAL A 130 -1.18 -2.09 0.80
CA VAL A 130 -1.39 -2.54 -0.58
C VAL A 130 -0.87 -1.44 -1.50
N VAL A 131 0.16 -1.76 -2.28
CA VAL A 131 0.85 -0.81 -3.17
C VAL A 131 0.64 -1.20 -4.63
N PRO A 132 0.71 -0.25 -5.58
CA PRO A 132 0.67 -0.56 -7.00
C PRO A 132 1.90 -1.42 -7.39
N PRO A 133 1.82 -2.22 -8.47
CA PRO A 133 2.94 -3.06 -8.90
C PRO A 133 4.16 -2.25 -9.36
N ILE A 134 3.97 -0.99 -9.69
CA ILE A 134 5.02 -0.05 -10.13
C ILE A 134 4.78 1.30 -9.47
N SER A 135 5.85 1.95 -9.01
CA SER A 135 5.85 3.37 -8.68
C SER A 135 6.76 4.14 -9.63
N VAL A 136 6.36 5.37 -9.90
CA VAL A 136 7.12 6.33 -10.72
C VAL A 136 7.32 7.59 -9.91
N ALA A 137 8.54 8.12 -9.88
CA ALA A 137 8.87 9.35 -9.18
C ALA A 137 9.87 10.17 -9.99
N LEU A 138 9.69 11.47 -10.01
CA LEU A 138 10.72 12.40 -10.47
C LEU A 138 11.84 12.45 -9.42
N SER A 139 13.09 12.57 -9.88
CA SER A 139 14.22 12.70 -8.95
C SER A 139 14.28 14.08 -8.31
N ASN A 140 13.73 15.09 -8.97
CA ASN A 140 13.63 16.47 -8.49
C ASN A 140 12.18 16.92 -8.62
N ASP A 141 11.63 17.48 -7.55
CA ASP A 141 10.24 17.97 -7.52
C ASP A 141 10.06 19.23 -8.35
N VAL A 142 11.14 20.01 -8.54
CA VAL A 142 11.13 21.27 -9.30
C VAL A 142 12.35 21.33 -10.19
N VAL A 143 12.14 21.72 -11.45
CA VAL A 143 13.19 22.02 -12.42
C VAL A 143 13.00 23.44 -12.93
N LEU A 144 13.96 24.33 -12.62
CA LEU A 144 13.90 25.73 -13.03
C LEU A 144 14.59 25.94 -14.39
N PHE A 145 13.90 26.55 -15.33
CA PHE A 145 14.44 26.95 -16.62
C PHE A 145 14.67 28.47 -16.59
N SER A 146 15.90 28.88 -16.33
CA SER A 146 16.30 30.29 -16.28
C SER A 146 16.63 30.88 -17.66
N ASP A 147 16.81 29.99 -18.63
CA ASP A 147 17.12 30.28 -20.02
C ASP A 147 16.44 29.25 -20.93
N GLN A 148 16.65 29.36 -22.22
CA GLN A 148 16.11 28.42 -23.22
C GLN A 148 16.90 27.12 -23.36
N SER A 149 17.88 26.87 -22.47
CA SER A 149 18.66 25.65 -22.52
C SER A 149 17.86 24.44 -22.07
N SER A 150 18.05 23.34 -22.76
CA SER A 150 17.46 22.04 -22.40
C SER A 150 18.02 21.56 -21.06
N LYS A 151 17.18 20.89 -20.25
CA LYS A 151 17.60 20.31 -18.96
C LYS A 151 17.26 18.84 -18.88
N GLU A 152 18.08 18.14 -18.11
CA GLU A 152 17.89 16.73 -17.84
C GLU A 152 16.91 16.51 -16.69
N VAL A 153 15.89 15.69 -16.94
CA VAL A 153 14.90 15.25 -15.95
C VAL A 153 15.07 13.75 -15.76
N MET A 154 15.36 13.36 -14.52
CA MET A 154 15.52 11.95 -14.16
C MET A 154 14.21 11.41 -13.57
N VAL A 155 13.75 10.29 -14.11
CA VAL A 155 12.57 9.59 -13.64
C VAL A 155 12.97 8.22 -13.10
N LYS A 156 12.58 7.91 -11.88
CA LYS A 156 12.82 6.63 -11.22
C LYS A 156 11.58 5.76 -11.34
N VAL A 157 11.76 4.52 -11.77
CA VAL A 157 10.72 3.50 -11.81
C VAL A 157 11.14 2.37 -10.88
N GLN A 158 10.28 2.03 -9.93
CA GLN A 158 10.50 0.93 -8.99
C GLN A 158 9.38 -0.09 -9.09
N SER A 159 9.75 -1.36 -9.08
CA SER A 159 8.82 -2.48 -9.10
C SER A 159 8.53 -2.97 -7.69
N PHE A 160 7.25 -3.24 -7.39
CA PHE A 160 6.77 -3.91 -6.18
C PHE A 160 6.19 -5.31 -6.47
N ALA A 161 6.29 -5.76 -7.72
CA ALA A 161 5.93 -7.10 -8.14
C ALA A 161 6.92 -7.60 -9.19
N PRO A 162 7.13 -8.92 -9.35
CA PRO A 162 8.02 -9.46 -10.36
C PRO A 162 7.49 -9.25 -11.79
N ASN A 163 8.39 -9.29 -12.77
CA ASN A 163 8.08 -9.31 -14.21
C ASN A 163 7.26 -8.10 -14.71
N GLN A 164 7.57 -6.90 -14.21
CA GLN A 164 6.91 -5.68 -14.65
C GLN A 164 7.58 -5.13 -15.92
N LYS A 165 6.75 -4.82 -16.94
CA LYS A 165 7.18 -4.26 -18.23
C LYS A 165 6.25 -3.13 -18.60
N GLY A 166 6.78 -2.14 -19.29
CA GLY A 166 5.99 -1.01 -19.77
C GLY A 166 6.85 0.03 -20.47
N GLU A 167 6.20 1.15 -20.75
CA GLU A 167 6.83 2.34 -21.31
C GLU A 167 6.58 3.53 -20.40
N ILE A 168 7.55 4.43 -20.36
CA ILE A 168 7.47 5.67 -19.61
C ILE A 168 7.65 6.84 -20.55
N SER A 169 6.83 7.87 -20.36
CA SER A 169 6.89 9.15 -21.07
C SER A 169 6.64 10.30 -20.11
N LEU A 170 7.08 11.50 -20.48
CA LEU A 170 6.74 12.73 -19.76
C LEU A 170 5.61 13.46 -20.49
N GLN A 171 4.57 13.84 -19.74
CA GLN A 171 3.56 14.76 -20.24
C GLN A 171 4.01 16.19 -19.93
N LEU A 172 4.17 16.98 -20.97
CA LEU A 172 4.61 18.37 -20.86
C LEU A 172 3.52 19.34 -21.29
N PRO A 173 3.56 20.60 -20.83
CA PRO A 173 2.72 21.66 -21.37
C PRO A 173 2.92 21.83 -22.89
N LYS A 174 1.98 22.52 -23.54
CA LYS A 174 2.07 22.82 -24.98
C LYS A 174 3.39 23.53 -25.28
N GLU A 175 3.93 23.27 -26.49
CA GLU A 175 5.17 23.87 -27.03
C GLU A 175 6.47 23.44 -26.34
N TRP A 176 6.40 22.67 -25.23
CA TRP A 176 7.58 22.04 -24.66
C TRP A 176 7.92 20.76 -25.41
N SER A 177 9.20 20.42 -25.50
CA SER A 177 9.66 19.20 -26.16
C SER A 177 10.47 18.32 -25.20
N VAL A 178 10.47 17.01 -25.48
CA VAL A 178 11.20 16.01 -24.69
C VAL A 178 11.85 14.99 -25.60
N GLU A 179 13.08 14.62 -25.28
CA GLU A 179 13.81 13.53 -25.89
C GLU A 179 14.41 12.58 -24.84
N PRO A 180 14.24 11.26 -25.03
CA PRO A 180 13.35 10.60 -26.01
C PRO A 180 11.87 10.77 -25.62
N LEU A 181 10.94 10.58 -26.55
CA LEU A 181 9.49 10.68 -26.27
C LEU A 181 9.03 9.60 -25.29
N THR A 182 9.56 8.38 -25.46
CA THR A 182 9.23 7.22 -24.61
C THR A 182 10.47 6.39 -24.34
N GLN A 183 10.50 5.70 -23.21
CA GLN A 183 11.53 4.70 -22.86
C GLN A 183 10.86 3.45 -22.30
N SER A 184 11.31 2.28 -22.74
CA SER A 184 10.77 1.00 -22.28
C SER A 184 11.52 0.51 -21.04
N PHE A 185 10.82 -0.15 -20.13
CA PHE A 185 11.44 -0.81 -18.98
C PHE A 185 11.02 -2.28 -18.88
N ASN A 186 11.90 -3.07 -18.27
CA ASN A 186 11.66 -4.46 -17.92
C ASN A 186 12.30 -4.76 -16.56
N LEU A 187 11.46 -4.89 -15.55
CA LEU A 187 11.84 -5.14 -14.16
C LEU A 187 11.44 -6.57 -13.78
N SER A 188 12.40 -7.47 -13.83
CA SER A 188 12.16 -8.91 -13.61
C SER A 188 11.95 -9.29 -12.14
N GLN A 189 12.40 -8.47 -11.19
CA GLN A 189 12.38 -8.77 -9.77
C GLN A 189 11.68 -7.67 -8.99
N GLU A 190 11.00 -8.04 -7.92
CA GLU A 190 10.48 -7.13 -6.92
C GLU A 190 11.61 -6.32 -6.26
N GLY A 191 11.32 -5.06 -5.94
CA GLY A 191 12.28 -4.12 -5.35
C GLY A 191 13.29 -3.53 -6.34
N LYS A 192 13.32 -4.00 -7.60
CA LYS A 192 14.24 -3.47 -8.59
C LYS A 192 13.84 -2.05 -9.01
N GLN A 193 14.85 -1.18 -9.08
CA GLN A 193 14.70 0.21 -9.48
C GLN A 193 15.55 0.48 -10.72
N VAL A 194 15.04 1.31 -11.62
CA VAL A 194 15.76 1.84 -12.78
C VAL A 194 15.48 3.34 -12.91
N SER A 195 16.46 4.08 -13.40
CA SER A 195 16.31 5.52 -13.64
C SER A 195 16.40 5.79 -15.15
N PHE A 196 15.50 6.64 -15.61
CA PHE A 196 15.41 7.09 -17.01
C PHE A 196 15.72 8.57 -17.07
N LYS A 197 16.46 8.95 -18.10
CA LYS A 197 16.86 10.31 -18.36
C LYS A 197 16.07 10.85 -19.54
N PHE A 198 15.44 11.98 -19.36
CA PHE A 198 14.75 12.73 -20.40
C PHE A 198 15.38 14.11 -20.51
N THR A 199 15.58 14.58 -21.74
CA THR A 199 16.02 15.94 -22.02
C THR A 199 14.79 16.77 -22.36
N VAL A 200 14.49 17.76 -21.54
CA VAL A 200 13.33 18.65 -21.69
C VAL A 200 13.80 20.00 -22.18
N SER A 201 13.17 20.52 -23.22
CA SER A 201 13.46 21.83 -23.80
C SER A 201 12.25 22.75 -23.68
N PRO A 202 12.43 23.97 -23.16
CA PRO A 202 11.37 24.96 -23.09
C PRO A 202 11.02 25.52 -24.47
N PRO A 203 9.83 26.12 -24.65
CA PRO A 203 9.48 26.83 -25.88
C PRO A 203 10.30 28.11 -26.07
N GLU A 204 10.39 28.60 -27.30
CA GLU A 204 11.11 29.85 -27.63
C GLU A 204 10.55 31.08 -26.91
N ARG A 205 9.28 31.06 -26.52
CA ARG A 205 8.64 32.08 -25.70
C ARG A 205 8.06 31.45 -24.46
N ALA A 206 8.36 32.01 -23.29
CA ALA A 206 7.73 31.57 -22.04
C ALA A 206 6.20 31.73 -22.16
N THR A 207 5.47 30.64 -22.00
CA THR A 207 4.01 30.66 -21.81
C THR A 207 3.74 30.78 -20.32
N GLU A 208 2.95 31.79 -19.93
CA GLU A 208 2.41 31.95 -18.58
C GLU A 208 1.50 30.76 -18.22
#